data_a85caafc155a63536c7484f0a79dce86
#
_entry.id   a85caafc155a63536c7484f0a79dce86
#
_cell.length_a   1.000
_cell.length_b   1.000
_cell.length_c   1.000
_cell.angle_alpha   90.00
_cell.angle_beta   90.00
_cell.angle_gamma   90.00
#
_symmetry.space_group_name_H-M   'P 1'
#
loop_
_entity.id
_entity.type
_entity.pdbx_description
1 polymer ?
#
loop_
_entity_poly.entity_id
_entity_poly.type
_entity_poly.pdbx_seq_one_letter_code
_entity_poly.pdbx_strand_id
1 'polypeptide(L)'
;VCDDAKASKTKQQKKEEGRLRALEISKAKQNTNNTNVSNNNKRGNRKSVRHGARNQHRHKIFAKWILDTFGHILEESSIVKEIDATTTDKSTQQQMHILDVAGGKGELSSRLSLCHSQKVVMIDPRPADIESVYLNSVVPKLPKKWQESIKDKLKLNPSFVQDLIDDRFTQLVIPFTSPYQS
;
A
#
# COMPACT_ATOMS: atom_id res chain seq x y z
N VAL A 1 -48.66 -40.51 -8.55
CA VAL A 1 -47.65 -40.00 -7.64
C VAL A 1 -46.33 -40.59 -8.10
N CYS A 2 -45.52 -39.82 -8.79
CA CYS A 2 -44.20 -40.22 -9.27
C CYS A 2 -43.16 -39.39 -8.45
N ASP A 3 -42.47 -40.04 -7.54
CA ASP A 3 -41.40 -39.48 -6.75
C ASP A 3 -40.11 -39.41 -7.56
N ASP A 4 -39.70 -38.20 -7.98
CA ASP A 4 -38.41 -37.91 -8.58
C ASP A 4 -37.28 -37.96 -7.52
N ALA A 5 -36.67 -39.12 -7.35
CA ALA A 5 -35.48 -39.32 -6.55
C ALA A 5 -34.26 -38.65 -7.24
N LYS A 6 -33.99 -37.39 -6.96
CA LYS A 6 -32.73 -36.71 -7.30
C LYS A 6 -31.55 -37.33 -6.50
N ALA A 7 -30.85 -38.26 -7.15
CA ALA A 7 -29.61 -38.84 -6.58
C ALA A 7 -28.55 -37.76 -6.35
N SER A 8 -28.19 -37.53 -5.09
CA SER A 8 -27.14 -36.57 -4.73
C SER A 8 -25.76 -37.14 -5.07
N LYS A 9 -25.04 -36.50 -6.00
CA LYS A 9 -23.67 -36.87 -6.36
C LYS A 9 -22.72 -36.80 -5.16
N THR A 10 -21.93 -37.84 -4.94
CA THR A 10 -20.97 -37.92 -3.86
C THR A 10 -19.83 -36.84 -4.02
N LYS A 11 -19.16 -36.47 -2.90
CA LYS A 11 -18.05 -35.52 -2.93
C LYS A 11 -16.92 -35.92 -3.90
N GLN A 12 -16.69 -37.23 -4.06
CA GLN A 12 -15.69 -37.74 -5.00
C GLN A 12 -16.08 -37.53 -6.46
N GLN A 13 -17.34 -37.78 -6.83
CA GLN A 13 -17.84 -37.53 -8.18
C GLN A 13 -17.78 -36.07 -8.58
N LYS A 14 -18.09 -35.15 -7.67
CA LYS A 14 -17.95 -33.70 -7.92
C LYS A 14 -16.48 -33.27 -8.13
N LYS A 15 -15.53 -33.89 -7.39
CA LYS A 15 -14.11 -33.60 -7.56
C LYS A 15 -13.54 -34.09 -8.87
N GLU A 16 -14.00 -35.25 -9.34
CA GLU A 16 -13.58 -35.86 -10.61
C GLU A 16 -14.15 -35.11 -11.82
N GLU A 17 -15.42 -34.72 -11.75
CA GLU A 17 -16.06 -33.86 -12.75
C GLU A 17 -15.37 -32.50 -12.89
N GLY A 18 -14.90 -31.93 -11.78
CA GLY A 18 -14.09 -30.70 -11.76
C GLY A 18 -12.72 -30.87 -12.44
N ARG A 19 -12.05 -32.04 -12.26
CA ARG A 19 -10.77 -32.33 -12.94
C ARG A 19 -10.95 -32.50 -14.44
N LEU A 20 -12.01 -33.19 -14.88
CA LEU A 20 -12.30 -33.41 -16.29
C LEU A 20 -12.59 -32.08 -17.01
N ARG A 21 -13.39 -31.19 -16.41
CA ARG A 21 -13.65 -29.86 -16.96
C ARG A 21 -12.39 -29.01 -17.07
N ALA A 22 -11.49 -29.09 -16.09
CA ALA A 22 -10.21 -28.37 -16.12
C ALA A 22 -9.28 -28.86 -17.25
N LEU A 23 -9.30 -30.18 -17.54
CA LEU A 23 -8.55 -30.78 -18.65
C LEU A 23 -9.14 -30.39 -20.01
N GLU A 24 -10.46 -30.32 -20.17
CA GLU A 24 -11.10 -29.87 -21.39
C GLU A 24 -10.80 -28.40 -21.69
N ILE A 25 -10.83 -27.53 -20.68
CA ILE A 25 -10.48 -26.11 -20.83
C ILE A 25 -9.01 -25.94 -21.26
N SER A 26 -8.11 -26.77 -20.73
CA SER A 26 -6.69 -26.71 -21.11
C SER A 26 -6.46 -27.22 -22.55
N LYS A 27 -7.17 -28.27 -23.01
CA LYS A 27 -7.12 -28.74 -24.38
C LYS A 27 -7.72 -27.75 -25.39
N ALA A 28 -8.84 -27.11 -25.04
CA ALA A 28 -9.44 -26.05 -25.85
C ALA A 28 -8.52 -24.84 -26.05
N LYS A 29 -7.74 -24.46 -25.01
CA LYS A 29 -6.77 -23.37 -25.10
C LYS A 29 -5.53 -23.73 -25.94
N GLN A 30 -5.18 -24.98 -26.10
CA GLN A 30 -4.06 -25.38 -26.96
C GLN A 30 -4.44 -25.37 -28.45
N ASN A 31 -5.69 -25.66 -28.80
CA ASN A 31 -6.14 -25.68 -30.19
C ASN A 31 -6.35 -24.28 -30.80
N THR A 32 -6.55 -23.23 -30.00
CA THR A 32 -6.73 -21.87 -30.50
C THR A 32 -5.40 -21.15 -30.79
N ASN A 33 -4.25 -21.72 -30.41
CA ASN A 33 -2.93 -21.11 -30.66
C ASN A 33 -2.29 -21.47 -32.01
N ASN A 34 -2.95 -22.29 -32.86
CA ASN A 34 -2.35 -22.77 -34.10
C ASN A 34 -2.83 -22.06 -35.39
N THR A 35 -3.66 -21.03 -35.27
CA THR A 35 -4.14 -20.27 -36.45
C THR A 35 -4.01 -18.78 -36.25
N ASN A 36 -2.80 -18.27 -36.13
CA ASN A 36 -2.48 -16.88 -36.51
C ASN A 36 -0.96 -16.66 -36.54
N VAL A 37 -0.35 -17.14 -37.63
CA VAL A 37 0.95 -16.67 -38.08
C VAL A 37 0.69 -15.38 -38.87
N SER A 38 0.78 -14.24 -38.24
CA SER A 38 1.09 -12.97 -38.91
C SER A 38 1.70 -11.98 -37.94
N ASN A 39 2.97 -11.78 -38.13
CA ASN A 39 3.77 -10.59 -37.87
C ASN A 39 3.21 -9.57 -36.86
N ASN A 40 3.77 -9.55 -35.64
CA ASN A 40 4.26 -8.28 -35.10
C ASN A 40 5.28 -8.54 -33.98
N ASN A 41 6.52 -8.14 -34.25
CA ASN A 41 7.63 -8.02 -33.31
C ASN A 41 7.24 -7.13 -32.11
N LYS A 42 6.56 -7.69 -31.11
CA LYS A 42 6.50 -7.17 -29.75
C LYS A 42 7.11 -8.19 -28.79
N ARG A 43 8.39 -8.51 -29.02
CA ARG A 43 9.27 -9.06 -27.98
C ARG A 43 9.55 -7.96 -26.96
N GLY A 44 8.60 -7.65 -26.12
CA GLY A 44 8.81 -6.67 -25.09
C GLY A 44 7.79 -6.87 -23.98
N ASN A 45 8.23 -7.31 -22.83
CA ASN A 45 7.57 -6.99 -21.57
C ASN A 45 6.60 -7.99 -20.91
N ARG A 46 6.59 -9.27 -21.21
CA ARG A 46 5.82 -10.22 -20.39
C ARG A 46 6.41 -10.48 -19.00
N LYS A 47 7.72 -10.21 -18.79
CA LYS A 47 8.40 -10.36 -17.47
C LYS A 47 8.14 -9.17 -16.53
N SER A 48 7.96 -7.97 -17.07
CA SER A 48 7.75 -6.72 -16.33
C SER A 48 6.41 -6.68 -15.60
N VAL A 49 5.33 -7.19 -16.20
CA VAL A 49 3.97 -7.14 -15.63
C VAL A 49 3.86 -7.96 -14.33
N ARG A 50 4.52 -9.13 -14.26
CA ARG A 50 4.47 -9.97 -13.06
C ARG A 50 5.25 -9.38 -11.87
N HIS A 51 6.37 -8.71 -12.13
CA HIS A 51 7.15 -8.03 -11.09
C HIS A 51 6.47 -6.74 -10.64
N GLY A 52 5.87 -5.98 -11.55
CA GLY A 52 5.12 -4.76 -11.23
C GLY A 52 3.93 -5.03 -10.31
N ALA A 53 3.13 -6.05 -10.60
CA ALA A 53 1.97 -6.41 -9.79
C ALA A 53 2.34 -6.85 -8.36
N ARG A 54 3.44 -7.59 -8.17
CA ARG A 54 3.92 -7.98 -6.84
C ARG A 54 4.44 -6.80 -6.02
N ASN A 55 5.03 -5.81 -6.66
CA ASN A 55 5.60 -4.63 -5.98
C ASN A 55 4.56 -3.55 -5.66
N GLN A 56 3.38 -3.55 -6.31
CA GLN A 56 2.37 -2.51 -6.10
C GLN A 56 1.84 -2.42 -4.66
N HIS A 57 1.87 -3.51 -3.91
CA HIS A 57 1.34 -3.57 -2.55
C HIS A 57 2.39 -3.62 -1.45
N ARG A 58 3.69 -3.63 -1.80
CA ARG A 58 4.77 -3.77 -0.80
C ARG A 58 4.71 -2.71 0.29
N HIS A 59 4.50 -1.45 -0.06
CA HIS A 59 4.42 -0.36 0.92
C HIS A 59 3.17 -0.46 1.80
N LYS A 60 2.05 -0.95 1.26
CA LYS A 60 0.84 -1.22 2.04
C LYS A 60 1.07 -2.34 3.06
N ILE A 61 1.69 -3.44 2.62
CA ILE A 61 1.98 -4.58 3.49
C ILE A 61 2.98 -4.19 4.57
N PHE A 62 4.02 -3.44 4.19
CA PHE A 62 5.05 -3.02 5.13
C PHE A 62 4.53 -1.98 6.13
N ALA A 63 3.75 -1.00 5.70
CA ALA A 63 3.09 -0.06 6.61
C ALA A 63 2.19 -0.79 7.63
N LYS A 64 1.39 -1.77 7.16
CA LYS A 64 0.58 -2.58 8.06
C LYS A 64 1.43 -3.35 9.06
N TRP A 65 2.52 -3.98 8.62
CA TRP A 65 3.42 -4.71 9.50
C TRP A 65 4.05 -3.81 10.57
N ILE A 66 4.50 -2.59 10.20
CA ILE A 66 5.01 -1.60 11.16
C ILE A 66 3.98 -1.31 12.24
N LEU A 67 2.73 -1.04 11.84
CA LEU A 67 1.66 -0.70 12.77
C LEU A 67 1.23 -1.89 13.63
N ASP A 68 1.14 -3.09 13.06
CA ASP A 68 0.80 -4.31 13.81
C ASP A 68 1.90 -4.64 14.85
N THR A 69 3.16 -4.33 14.54
CA THR A 69 4.30 -4.67 15.42
C THR A 69 4.59 -3.58 16.46
N PHE A 70 4.52 -2.32 16.06
CA PHE A 70 4.98 -1.18 16.88
C PHE A 70 3.87 -0.20 17.25
N GLY A 71 2.62 -0.43 16.80
CA GLY A 71 1.50 0.49 17.00
C GLY A 71 1.26 0.85 18.46
N HIS A 72 1.39 -0.12 19.38
CA HIS A 72 1.23 0.10 20.82
C HIS A 72 2.24 1.14 21.36
N ILE A 73 3.49 1.12 20.90
CA ILE A 73 4.52 2.08 21.30
C ILE A 73 4.21 3.48 20.75
N LEU A 74 3.68 3.55 19.52
CA LEU A 74 3.32 4.80 18.87
C LEU A 74 2.08 5.45 19.52
N GLU A 75 1.16 4.65 20.07
CA GLU A 75 -0.06 5.13 20.75
C GLU A 75 0.23 5.58 22.18
N GLU A 76 1.07 4.87 22.94
CA GLU A 76 1.42 5.22 24.32
C GLU A 76 2.00 6.63 24.44
N SER A 77 2.79 7.07 23.45
CA SER A 77 3.33 8.43 23.43
C SER A 77 2.27 9.52 23.25
N SER A 78 1.04 9.14 22.85
CA SER A 78 -0.08 10.07 22.66
C SER A 78 -0.95 10.23 23.91
N ILE A 79 -0.92 9.28 24.85
CA ILE A 79 -1.85 9.18 25.99
C ILE A 79 -1.40 10.02 27.19
N VAL A 80 -0.15 10.47 27.24
CA VAL A 80 0.39 11.24 28.39
C VAL A 80 -0.20 12.67 28.51
N LYS A 81 -1.27 13.00 27.76
CA LYS A 81 -1.82 14.36 27.68
C LYS A 81 -2.79 14.78 28.81
N GLU A 82 -3.15 13.93 29.77
CA GLU A 82 -4.24 14.25 30.71
C GLU A 82 -3.91 14.12 32.21
N ILE A 83 -2.67 14.04 32.61
CA ILE A 83 -2.37 14.01 34.04
C ILE A 83 -1.58 15.25 34.47
N ASP A 84 -2.27 16.14 35.18
CA ASP A 84 -1.83 17.29 35.98
C ASP A 84 -1.28 18.54 35.28
N ALA A 85 -2.18 19.53 35.15
CA ALA A 85 -1.90 20.93 34.83
C ALA A 85 -1.26 21.76 35.98
N THR A 86 -0.63 21.13 36.98
CA THR A 86 -0.14 21.84 38.19
C THR A 86 1.36 21.81 38.40
N THR A 87 2.12 21.11 37.57
CA THR A 87 3.60 21.12 37.73
C THR A 87 4.26 21.83 36.54
N THR A 88 4.89 22.97 36.82
CA THR A 88 5.56 23.89 35.87
C THR A 88 6.88 23.37 35.30
N ASP A 89 7.14 22.10 35.31
CA ASP A 89 8.28 21.54 34.59
C ASP A 89 7.84 21.20 33.16
N LYS A 90 8.40 21.94 32.19
CA LYS A 90 8.32 21.68 30.76
C LYS A 90 8.97 20.33 30.48
N SER A 91 8.34 19.23 30.87
CA SER A 91 8.70 17.91 30.41
C SER A 91 8.39 17.88 28.89
N THR A 92 9.44 17.98 28.10
CA THR A 92 9.41 17.87 26.65
C THR A 92 8.75 16.54 26.33
N GLN A 93 7.45 16.57 25.98
CA GLN A 93 6.73 15.39 25.54
C GLN A 93 7.44 14.86 24.31
N GLN A 94 8.20 13.78 24.47
CA GLN A 94 8.88 13.11 23.37
C GLN A 94 7.81 12.41 22.52
N GLN A 95 7.31 13.12 21.54
CA GLN A 95 6.44 12.53 20.54
C GLN A 95 7.29 11.56 19.70
N MET A 96 6.94 10.29 19.68
CA MET A 96 7.65 9.29 18.88
C MET A 96 7.39 9.51 17.39
N HIS A 97 8.47 9.45 16.62
CA HIS A 97 8.45 9.62 15.18
C HIS A 97 8.95 8.34 14.52
N ILE A 98 8.34 7.98 13.38
CA ILE A 98 8.88 6.92 12.52
C ILE A 98 9.95 7.55 11.63
N LEU A 99 11.15 7.00 11.67
CA LEU A 99 12.26 7.42 10.82
C LEU A 99 12.33 6.52 9.58
N ASP A 100 12.10 7.09 8.39
CA ASP A 100 12.22 6.42 7.08
C ASP A 100 13.53 6.86 6.40
N VAL A 101 14.57 6.04 6.53
CA VAL A 101 15.89 6.33 5.95
C VAL A 101 15.95 5.76 4.52
N ALA A 102 16.41 6.57 3.58
CA ALA A 102 16.41 6.27 2.14
C ALA A 102 15.00 5.99 1.59
N GLY A 103 14.01 6.77 2.05
CA GLY A 103 12.58 6.62 1.71
C GLY A 103 12.24 6.72 0.21
N GLY A 104 13.19 7.13 -0.63
CA GLY A 104 13.07 7.18 -2.07
C GLY A 104 12.01 8.17 -2.53
N LYS A 105 10.94 7.68 -3.17
CA LYS A 105 9.81 8.53 -3.59
C LYS A 105 8.86 8.92 -2.44
N GLY A 106 9.05 8.36 -1.23
CA GLY A 106 8.21 8.64 -0.06
C GLY A 106 6.84 7.93 -0.05
N GLU A 107 6.66 6.84 -0.82
CA GLU A 107 5.36 6.13 -0.86
C GLU A 107 5.02 5.46 0.48
N LEU A 108 6.03 4.93 1.20
CA LEU A 108 5.86 4.38 2.54
C LEU A 108 5.55 5.48 3.55
N SER A 109 6.39 6.52 3.58
CA SER A 109 6.24 7.69 4.46
C SER A 109 4.88 8.37 4.28
N SER A 110 4.48 8.62 3.03
CA SER A 110 3.17 9.17 2.68
C SER A 110 2.01 8.29 3.19
N ARG A 111 2.14 6.97 3.12
CA ARG A 111 1.12 6.06 3.62
C ARG A 111 1.03 6.06 5.15
N LEU A 112 2.17 6.03 5.84
CA LEU A 112 2.22 6.06 7.30
C LEU A 112 1.68 7.39 7.85
N SER A 113 2.09 8.52 7.27
CA SER A 113 1.67 9.85 7.74
C SER A 113 0.23 10.17 7.38
N LEU A 114 -0.17 10.01 6.12
CA LEU A 114 -1.46 10.52 5.64
C LEU A 114 -2.61 9.52 5.73
N CYS A 115 -2.32 8.19 5.68
CA CYS A 115 -3.36 7.17 5.87
C CYS A 115 -3.48 6.68 7.31
N HIS A 116 -2.38 6.69 8.07
CA HIS A 116 -2.34 6.10 9.41
C HIS A 116 -2.03 7.13 10.51
N SER A 117 -1.99 8.40 10.18
CA SER A 117 -1.82 9.52 11.12
C SER A 117 -0.55 9.45 11.98
N GLN A 118 0.49 8.79 11.47
CA GLN A 118 1.77 8.70 12.18
C GLN A 118 2.66 9.91 11.89
N LYS A 119 3.45 10.33 12.87
CA LYS A 119 4.51 11.32 12.65
C LYS A 119 5.70 10.63 11.98
N VAL A 120 6.10 11.11 10.81
CA VAL A 120 7.16 10.49 10.00
C VAL A 120 8.23 11.53 9.67
N VAL A 121 9.49 11.15 9.89
CA VAL A 121 10.66 11.89 9.41
C VAL A 121 11.32 11.05 8.32
N MET A 122 11.36 11.56 7.10
CA MET A 122 12.02 10.91 5.97
C MET A 122 13.40 11.53 5.74
N ILE A 123 14.41 10.70 5.60
CA ILE A 123 15.77 11.10 5.25
C ILE A 123 16.11 10.51 3.88
N ASP A 124 16.26 11.35 2.88
CA ASP A 124 16.70 10.93 1.52
C ASP A 124 17.50 12.07 0.88
N PRO A 125 18.56 11.78 0.10
CA PRO A 125 19.33 12.83 -0.58
C PRO A 125 18.53 13.53 -1.69
N ARG A 126 17.39 13.01 -2.08
CA ARG A 126 16.52 13.56 -3.12
C ARG A 126 15.26 14.14 -2.49
N PRO A 127 14.84 15.33 -2.89
CA PRO A 127 13.54 15.86 -2.48
C PRO A 127 12.42 14.97 -3.07
N ALA A 128 11.38 14.72 -2.27
CA ALA A 128 10.20 14.00 -2.67
C ALA A 128 8.96 14.91 -2.60
N ASP A 129 8.17 14.91 -3.65
CA ASP A 129 6.86 15.56 -3.68
C ASP A 129 5.83 14.61 -3.06
N ILE A 130 5.66 14.72 -1.76
CA ILE A 130 4.79 13.83 -0.96
C ILE A 130 3.32 14.02 -1.31
N GLU A 131 2.89 15.24 -1.63
CA GLU A 131 1.52 15.49 -2.06
C GLU A 131 1.21 14.75 -3.36
N SER A 132 2.05 14.93 -4.37
CA SER A 132 1.90 14.23 -5.65
C SER A 132 1.96 12.71 -5.50
N VAL A 133 2.88 12.20 -4.67
CA VAL A 133 2.98 10.76 -4.37
C VAL A 133 1.71 10.26 -3.69
N TYR A 134 1.18 11.00 -2.73
CA TYR A 134 -0.06 10.63 -2.06
C TYR A 134 -1.23 10.57 -3.02
N LEU A 135 -1.47 11.64 -3.77
CA LEU A 135 -2.62 11.74 -4.67
C LEU A 135 -2.54 10.77 -5.85
N ASN A 136 -1.35 10.57 -6.44
CA ASN A 136 -1.19 9.79 -7.67
C ASN A 136 -0.82 8.32 -7.42
N SER A 137 -0.17 8.00 -6.30
CA SER A 137 0.33 6.63 -6.05
C SER A 137 -0.38 5.92 -4.90
N VAL A 138 -0.81 6.65 -3.86
CA VAL A 138 -1.43 6.06 -2.66
C VAL A 138 -2.94 6.05 -2.77
N VAL A 139 -3.56 7.20 -3.02
CA VAL A 139 -5.03 7.35 -3.07
C VAL A 139 -5.69 6.38 -4.06
N PRO A 140 -5.20 6.17 -5.29
CA PRO A 140 -5.83 5.23 -6.24
C PRO A 140 -5.82 3.77 -5.77
N LYS A 141 -4.96 3.42 -4.80
CA LYS A 141 -4.85 2.07 -4.22
C LYS A 141 -5.67 1.91 -2.93
N LEU A 142 -6.35 2.96 -2.48
CA LEU A 142 -7.25 2.91 -1.33
C LEU A 142 -8.64 2.36 -1.71
N PRO A 143 -9.45 1.92 -0.74
CA PRO A 143 -10.85 1.58 -0.98
C PRO A 143 -11.63 2.77 -1.56
N LYS A 144 -12.58 2.52 -2.47
CA LYS A 144 -13.35 3.58 -3.17
C LYS A 144 -13.96 4.60 -2.22
N LYS A 145 -14.56 4.15 -1.10
CA LYS A 145 -15.12 5.03 -0.06
C LYS A 145 -14.10 6.07 0.45
N TRP A 146 -12.85 5.68 0.63
CA TRP A 146 -11.78 6.59 1.07
C TRP A 146 -11.36 7.55 -0.04
N GLN A 147 -11.29 7.06 -1.29
CA GLN A 147 -10.99 7.92 -2.44
C GLN A 147 -12.04 9.04 -2.61
N GLU A 148 -13.32 8.69 -2.46
CA GLU A 148 -14.44 9.65 -2.52
C GLU A 148 -14.37 10.67 -1.38
N SER A 149 -14.16 10.19 -0.14
CA SER A 149 -14.00 11.07 1.02
C SER A 149 -12.84 12.06 0.86
N ILE A 150 -11.70 11.63 0.31
CA ILE A 150 -10.55 12.52 0.06
C ILE A 150 -10.89 13.53 -1.03
N LYS A 151 -11.55 13.13 -2.11
CA LYS A 151 -12.01 14.04 -3.17
C LYS A 151 -12.97 15.11 -2.64
N ASP A 152 -13.89 14.73 -1.77
CA ASP A 152 -14.84 15.67 -1.20
C ASP A 152 -14.15 16.66 -0.23
N LYS A 153 -13.18 16.19 0.56
CA LYS A 153 -12.36 17.07 1.40
C LYS A 153 -11.53 18.06 0.58
N LEU A 154 -10.94 17.61 -0.54
CA LEU A 154 -10.18 18.48 -1.45
C LEU A 154 -11.06 19.53 -2.14
N LYS A 155 -12.35 19.24 -2.41
CA LYS A 155 -13.29 20.24 -2.93
C LYS A 155 -13.59 21.33 -1.91
N LEU A 156 -13.69 20.96 -0.63
CA LEU A 156 -13.99 21.90 0.47
C LEU A 156 -12.74 22.69 0.90
N ASN A 157 -11.59 22.03 0.95
CA ASN A 157 -10.31 22.62 1.32
C ASN A 157 -9.22 22.10 0.35
N PRO A 158 -8.81 22.89 -0.67
CA PRO A 158 -7.75 22.49 -1.60
C PRO A 158 -6.40 22.24 -0.92
N SER A 159 -6.10 22.92 0.20
CA SER A 159 -4.85 22.73 0.96
C SER A 159 -4.91 21.57 1.96
N PHE A 160 -6.01 20.83 2.02
CA PHE A 160 -6.23 19.76 3.01
C PHE A 160 -5.06 18.76 3.10
N VAL A 161 -4.49 18.35 1.95
CA VAL A 161 -3.38 17.39 1.93
C VAL A 161 -2.10 18.04 2.43
N GLN A 162 -1.84 19.32 2.05
CA GLN A 162 -0.68 20.07 2.52
C GLN A 162 -0.74 20.29 4.03
N ASP A 163 -1.89 20.65 4.57
CA ASP A 163 -2.09 20.82 6.02
C ASP A 163 -1.76 19.53 6.79
N LEU A 164 -2.13 18.37 6.23
CA LEU A 164 -1.79 17.06 6.80
C LEU A 164 -0.30 16.74 6.70
N ILE A 165 0.35 17.13 5.60
CA ILE A 165 1.80 16.95 5.41
C ILE A 165 2.54 17.79 6.45
N ASP A 166 2.20 19.06 6.59
CA ASP A 166 2.84 20.00 7.52
C ASP A 166 2.70 19.54 8.99
N ASP A 167 1.56 18.91 9.33
CA ASP A 167 1.34 18.36 10.66
C ASP A 167 2.11 17.07 10.95
N ARG A 168 2.30 16.19 9.96
CA ARG A 168 2.68 14.78 10.21
C ARG A 168 3.93 14.30 9.51
N PHE A 169 4.50 15.09 8.61
CA PHE A 169 5.61 14.67 7.80
C PHE A 169 6.72 15.72 7.79
N THR A 170 7.94 15.26 7.97
CA THR A 170 9.13 16.08 7.81
C THR A 170 10.10 15.40 6.87
N GLN A 171 10.65 16.14 5.91
CA GLN A 171 11.70 15.65 5.05
C GLN A 171 13.02 16.32 5.36
N LEU A 172 14.06 15.50 5.56
CA LEU A 172 15.44 15.94 5.66
C LEU A 172 16.19 15.50 4.40
N VAL A 173 16.57 16.45 3.58
CA VAL A 173 17.35 16.22 2.36
C VAL A 173 18.83 16.26 2.75
N ILE A 174 19.40 15.10 3.05
CA ILE A 174 20.78 14.95 3.48
C ILE A 174 21.55 14.11 2.47
N PRO A 175 22.58 14.64 1.81
CA PRO A 175 23.39 13.86 0.90
C PRO A 175 24.17 12.79 1.69
N PHE A 176 24.12 11.54 1.21
CA PHE A 176 24.94 10.47 1.75
C PHE A 176 26.36 10.61 1.20
N THR A 177 27.17 11.44 1.83
CA THR A 177 28.59 11.59 1.47
C THR A 177 29.41 10.46 2.06
N SER A 178 30.25 9.83 1.22
CA SER A 178 31.23 8.87 1.70
C SER A 178 32.29 9.60 2.53
N PRO A 179 32.58 9.18 3.77
CA PRO A 179 33.64 9.78 4.57
C PRO A 179 35.06 9.55 4.00
N TYR A 180 35.18 8.81 2.91
CA TYR A 180 36.47 8.41 2.30
C TYR A 180 36.80 9.20 1.03
N GLN A 181 36.13 10.32 0.73
CA GLN A 181 36.54 11.24 -0.34
C GLN A 181 37.35 12.40 0.24
N SER A 182 38.52 12.08 0.78
CA SER A 182 39.57 13.06 1.10
C SER A 182 40.91 12.56 0.57
#